data_6a881a14c296789648a5703fd94d0e14
#
_entry.id   6a881a14c296789648a5703fd94d0e14
#
_cell.length_a   1.000
_cell.length_b   1.000
_cell.length_c   1.000
_cell.angle_alpha   90.00
_cell.angle_beta   90.00
_cell.angle_gamma   90.00
#
_symmetry.space_group_name_H-M   'P 1'
#
loop_
_entity.id
_entity.type
_entity.pdbx_description
1 polymer ?
#
loop_
_entity_poly.entity_id
_entity_poly.type
_entity_poly.pdbx_seq_one_letter_code
_entity_poly.pdbx_strand_id
1 'polypeptide(L)'
;MKLINIGFGNMISAGRLIAIVSPDSAPIKRMVQEARERGVLIDASYGRRTRAVLVMDNDHLVLSALQPETVANRLEDEKLSLIHI
;
A
#
# COMPACT_ATOMS: atom_id res chain seq x y z
N MET A 1 -1.53 2.72 17.38
CA MET A 1 -1.55 2.33 15.97
C MET A 1 -1.10 3.50 15.12
N LYS A 2 -0.20 3.25 14.19
CA LYS A 2 0.28 4.29 13.29
C LYS A 2 -0.40 4.13 11.93
N LEU A 3 -0.88 5.24 11.40
CA LEU A 3 -1.53 5.27 10.10
C LEU A 3 -0.67 6.10 9.15
N ILE A 4 -0.55 5.63 7.91
CA ILE A 4 0.11 6.40 6.86
C ILE A 4 -0.89 6.69 5.75
N ASN A 5 -0.81 7.90 5.21
CA ASN A 5 -1.67 8.34 4.13
C ASN A 5 -1.14 7.78 2.81
N ILE A 6 -1.99 7.07 2.09
CA ILE A 6 -1.64 6.46 0.80
C ILE A 6 -2.34 7.14 -0.38
N GLY A 7 -2.87 8.35 -0.14
CA GLY A 7 -3.49 9.15 -1.18
C GLY A 7 -5.00 9.22 -1.06
N PHE A 8 -5.55 10.34 -1.48
CA PHE A 8 -7.00 10.59 -1.55
C PHE A 8 -7.74 10.35 -0.23
N GLY A 9 -7.08 10.66 0.87
CA GLY A 9 -7.70 10.51 2.20
C GLY A 9 -7.72 9.09 2.72
N ASN A 10 -7.06 8.15 2.03
CA ASN A 10 -7.01 6.76 2.48
C ASN A 10 -5.81 6.53 3.39
N MET A 11 -6.04 5.81 4.47
CA MET A 11 -5.02 5.52 5.46
C MET A 11 -4.88 4.02 5.63
N ILE A 12 -3.66 3.54 5.87
CA ILE A 12 -3.43 2.14 6.23
C ILE A 12 -2.62 2.08 7.52
N SER A 13 -2.72 0.94 8.20
CA SER A 13 -1.92 0.70 9.39
C SER A 13 -0.49 0.32 8.98
N ALA A 14 0.48 1.13 9.40
CA ALA A 14 1.88 0.86 9.09
C ALA A 14 2.35 -0.47 9.68
N GLY A 15 1.84 -0.85 10.84
CA GLY A 15 2.23 -2.09 11.49
C GLY A 15 1.70 -3.35 10.83
N ARG A 16 0.71 -3.22 9.93
CA ARG A 16 0.15 -4.36 9.21
C ARG A 16 0.61 -4.44 7.77
N LEU A 17 1.45 -3.52 7.35
CA LEU A 17 2.01 -3.51 6.00
C LEU A 17 3.21 -4.44 5.94
N ILE A 18 3.16 -5.41 5.03
CA ILE A 18 4.25 -6.39 4.86
C ILE A 18 5.20 -5.94 3.76
N ALA A 19 4.66 -5.49 2.63
CA ALA A 19 5.48 -5.17 1.46
C ALA A 19 4.83 -4.08 0.62
N ILE A 20 5.67 -3.31 -0.04
CA ILE A 20 5.27 -2.30 -1.04
C ILE A 20 5.91 -2.72 -2.34
N VAL A 21 5.10 -3.04 -3.35
CA VAL A 21 5.62 -3.57 -4.60
C VAL A 21 5.08 -2.79 -5.80
N SER A 22 5.82 -2.85 -6.90
CA SER A 22 5.38 -2.24 -8.16
C SER A 22 4.35 -3.15 -8.85
N PRO A 23 3.31 -2.58 -9.47
CA PRO A 23 2.32 -3.39 -10.19
C PRO A 23 2.80 -3.89 -11.56
N ASP A 24 4.02 -3.55 -11.96
CA ASP A 24 4.44 -3.75 -13.35
C ASP A 24 4.93 -5.15 -13.68
N SER A 25 5.16 -6.01 -12.70
CA SER A 25 5.62 -7.37 -12.96
C SER A 25 4.45 -8.34 -13.13
N ALA A 26 4.64 -9.40 -13.92
CA ALA A 26 3.61 -10.41 -14.15
C ALA A 26 3.17 -11.11 -12.86
N PRO A 27 4.08 -11.50 -11.95
CA PRO A 27 3.65 -12.10 -10.68
C PRO A 27 2.74 -11.18 -9.86
N ILE A 28 3.06 -9.88 -9.81
CA ILE A 28 2.25 -8.95 -9.03
C ILE A 28 0.88 -8.73 -9.68
N LYS A 29 0.83 -8.66 -11.01
CA LYS A 29 -0.45 -8.54 -11.72
C LYS A 29 -1.34 -9.74 -11.44
N ARG A 30 -0.75 -10.93 -11.35
CA ARG A 30 -1.48 -12.14 -11.01
C ARG A 30 -2.01 -12.09 -9.58
N MET A 31 -1.19 -11.63 -8.64
CA MET A 31 -1.61 -11.46 -7.25
C MET A 31 -2.80 -10.52 -7.14
N VAL A 32 -2.76 -9.40 -7.86
CA VAL A 32 -3.86 -8.43 -7.88
C VAL A 32 -5.14 -9.08 -8.42
N GLN A 33 -5.03 -9.82 -9.52
CA GLN A 33 -6.18 -10.48 -10.11
C GLN A 33 -6.79 -11.51 -9.16
N GLU A 34 -5.96 -12.31 -8.52
CA GLU A 34 -6.43 -13.29 -7.55
C GLU A 34 -7.10 -12.62 -6.34
N ALA A 35 -6.54 -11.51 -5.86
CA ALA A 35 -7.12 -10.78 -4.74
C ALA A 35 -8.48 -10.20 -5.13
N ARG A 36 -8.62 -9.72 -6.37
CA ARG A 36 -9.89 -9.22 -6.87
C ARG A 36 -10.93 -10.32 -6.89
N GLU A 37 -10.57 -11.49 -7.37
CA GLU A 37 -11.48 -12.64 -7.46
C GLU A 37 -11.89 -13.13 -6.06
N ARG A 38 -10.99 -13.05 -5.10
CA ARG A 38 -11.25 -13.49 -3.73
C ARG A 38 -11.93 -12.42 -2.87
N GLY A 39 -12.13 -11.22 -3.40
CA GLY A 39 -12.78 -10.15 -2.65
C GLY A 39 -11.91 -9.51 -1.57
N VAL A 40 -10.58 -9.65 -1.69
CA VAL A 40 -9.63 -9.08 -0.72
C VAL A 40 -8.79 -7.96 -1.31
N LEU A 41 -9.24 -7.36 -2.41
CA LEU A 41 -8.57 -6.24 -3.04
C LEU A 41 -9.27 -4.94 -2.65
N ILE A 42 -8.49 -3.98 -2.16
CA ILE A 42 -8.98 -2.64 -1.84
C ILE A 42 -8.35 -1.67 -2.82
N ASP A 43 -9.17 -1.02 -3.65
CA ASP A 43 -8.67 -0.07 -4.62
C ASP A 43 -8.74 1.34 -4.05
N ALA A 44 -7.59 1.88 -3.64
CA ALA A 44 -7.47 3.23 -3.11
C ALA A 44 -6.85 4.19 -4.12
N SER A 45 -6.79 3.80 -5.41
CA SER A 45 -6.19 4.64 -6.45
C SER A 45 -7.14 5.74 -6.94
N TYR A 46 -8.40 5.66 -6.58
CA TYR A 46 -9.42 6.64 -6.92
C TYR A 46 -9.54 6.85 -8.44
N GLY A 47 -9.51 5.75 -9.21
CA GLY A 47 -9.60 5.81 -10.66
C GLY A 47 -8.32 6.24 -11.35
N ARG A 48 -7.26 6.54 -10.58
CA ARG A 48 -5.95 6.88 -11.14
C ARG A 48 -5.16 5.62 -11.41
N ARG A 49 -4.07 5.78 -12.17
CA ARG A 49 -3.18 4.66 -12.44
C ARG A 49 -2.58 4.15 -11.13
N THR A 50 -2.64 2.84 -10.93
CA THR A 50 -2.01 2.20 -9.78
C THR A 50 -0.50 2.27 -9.94
N ARG A 51 0.18 2.84 -8.93
CA ARG A 51 1.63 2.96 -8.92
C ARG A 51 2.27 2.04 -7.91
N ALA A 52 1.54 1.65 -6.86
CA ALA A 52 2.05 0.78 -5.82
C ALA A 52 0.97 -0.22 -5.41
N VAL A 53 1.41 -1.44 -5.08
CA VAL A 53 0.56 -2.47 -4.49
C VAL A 53 1.07 -2.72 -3.08
N LEU A 54 0.21 -2.56 -2.10
CA LEU A 54 0.54 -2.70 -0.69
C LEU A 54 0.03 -4.06 -0.22
N VAL A 55 0.96 -4.91 0.25
CA VAL A 55 0.62 -6.25 0.75
C VAL A 55 0.45 -6.16 2.25
N MET A 56 -0.74 -6.49 2.73
CA MET A 56 -1.06 -6.41 4.15
C MET A 56 -0.93 -7.80 4.81
N ASP A 57 -0.86 -7.83 6.13
CA ASP A 57 -0.63 -9.07 6.90
C ASP A 57 -1.82 -10.04 6.89
N ASN A 58 -2.97 -9.60 6.41
CA ASN A 58 -4.18 -10.42 6.35
C ASN A 58 -4.50 -10.87 4.91
N ASP A 59 -3.50 -10.92 4.05
CA ASP A 59 -3.62 -11.28 2.63
C ASP A 59 -4.40 -10.28 1.79
N HIS A 60 -4.82 -9.15 2.35
CA HIS A 60 -5.44 -8.09 1.56
C HIS A 60 -4.38 -7.34 0.77
N LEU A 61 -4.75 -6.93 -0.44
CA LEU A 61 -3.93 -6.04 -1.25
C LEU A 61 -4.61 -4.69 -1.39
N VAL A 62 -3.82 -3.63 -1.28
CA VAL A 62 -4.32 -2.26 -1.42
C VAL A 62 -3.62 -1.60 -2.60
N LEU A 63 -4.39 -1.09 -3.55
CA LEU A 63 -3.84 -0.38 -4.71
C LEU A 63 -3.76 1.10 -4.39
N SER A 64 -2.59 1.71 -4.64
CA SER A 64 -2.37 3.13 -4.38
C SER A 64 -1.89 3.83 -5.66
N ALA A 65 -2.30 5.09 -5.82
CA ALA A 65 -1.83 5.94 -6.90
C ALA A 65 -0.49 6.61 -6.57
N LEU A 66 0.01 6.45 -5.34
CA LEU A 66 1.30 6.98 -4.95
C LEU A 66 2.41 6.04 -5.41
N GLN A 67 3.57 6.61 -5.72
CA GLN A 67 4.75 5.81 -6.04
C GLN A 67 5.20 5.01 -4.82
N PRO A 68 5.79 3.82 -5.03
CA PRO A 68 6.29 3.01 -3.89
C PRO A 68 7.24 3.79 -2.98
N GLU A 69 8.12 4.61 -3.58
CA GLU A 69 9.07 5.42 -2.82
C GLU A 69 8.34 6.42 -1.92
N THR A 70 7.24 6.98 -2.40
CA THR A 70 6.47 7.95 -1.62
C THR A 70 5.86 7.29 -0.39
N VAL A 71 5.29 6.09 -0.56
CA VAL A 71 4.72 5.34 0.56
C VAL A 71 5.82 4.96 1.55
N ALA A 72 6.95 4.48 1.04
CA ALA A 72 8.09 4.11 1.87
C ALA A 72 8.62 5.30 2.66
N ASN A 73 8.71 6.48 2.03
CA ASN A 73 9.17 7.69 2.71
C ASN A 73 8.23 8.10 3.83
N ARG A 74 6.93 7.96 3.64
CA ARG A 74 5.96 8.27 4.68
C ARG A 74 6.09 7.33 5.87
N LEU A 75 6.41 6.07 5.62
CA LEU A 75 6.69 5.09 6.66
C LEU A 75 7.95 5.46 7.44
N GLU A 76 9.00 5.89 6.74
CA GLU A 76 10.25 6.35 7.36
C GLU A 76 10.05 7.60 8.19
N ASP A 77 9.27 8.56 7.68
CA ASP A 77 8.98 9.79 8.41
C ASP A 77 8.30 9.50 9.74
N GLU A 78 7.41 8.52 9.79
CA GLU A 78 6.78 8.10 11.03
C GLU A 78 7.81 7.56 12.02
N LYS A 79 8.77 6.76 11.55
CA LYS A 79 9.84 6.24 12.39
C LYS A 79 10.73 7.35 12.90
N LEU A 80 11.09 8.31 12.05
CA LEU A 80 11.93 9.44 12.42
C LEU A 80 11.24 10.30 13.46
N SER A 81 9.94 10.53 13.33
CA SER A 81 9.18 11.30 14.32
C SER A 81 9.24 10.65 15.68
N LEU A 82 9.22 9.33 15.75
CA LEU A 82 9.33 8.61 17.02
C LEU A 82 10.70 8.74 17.64
N ILE A 83 11.74 8.76 16.80
CA ILE A 83 13.13 8.87 17.28
C ILE A 83 13.38 10.23 17.87
N HIS A 84 12.75 11.26 17.35
CA HIS A 84 12.97 12.64 17.78
C HIS A 84 12.15 13.04 19.00
N ILE A 85 11.31 12.18 19.47
CA ILE A 85 10.56 12.40 20.70
C ILE A 85 11.42 12.04 21.89
#